data_ce66a6fc0580e293bab0679c6a6d116c
#
_entry.id   ce66a6fc0580e293bab0679c6a6d116c
#
_cell.length_a   1.000
_cell.length_b   1.000
_cell.length_c   1.000
_cell.angle_alpha   90.00
_cell.angle_beta   90.00
_cell.angle_gamma   90.00
#
_symmetry.space_group_name_H-M   'P 1'
#
loop_
_entity.id
_entity.type
_entity.pdbx_description
1 polymer ?
#
loop_
_entity_poly.entity_id
_entity_poly.type
_entity_poly.pdbx_seq_one_letter_code
_entity_poly.pdbx_strand_id
1 'polypeptide(L)'
;MTTIDHHVAGTGVDRDVHGDVAAGADAEGRLDAVADGITTTDPKKNGRMYIGVSLVLQLAVAVIGVLLGVERIDATDDLIDAGALPQLFSLYRLVLTFGVVVPLGLGVALAVVPLQLGARALAFARMAAAGFWAWLLGIGLTIGSIVANGGPGGGNEDMVQLFLVSMALAVLGLVAAAGSLVVSVLTTRAPGMNMRRVPLFSWSALVYGLGLVLALPVLFGVLVLLYLDHNYGRTT
;
A
#
# COMPACT_ATOMS: atom_id res chain seq x y z
N MET A 1 -55.21 -50.60 -29.16
CA MET A 1 -55.06 -49.40 -28.34
C MET A 1 -53.57 -49.38 -27.93
N THR A 2 -52.76 -48.74 -28.75
CA THR A 2 -51.29 -48.83 -28.72
C THR A 2 -50.77 -47.56 -28.11
N THR A 3 -50.23 -47.63 -26.92
CA THR A 3 -49.52 -46.54 -26.22
C THR A 3 -48.07 -46.43 -26.78
N ILE A 4 -47.78 -45.31 -27.40
CA ILE A 4 -46.42 -44.95 -27.86
C ILE A 4 -45.71 -44.25 -26.71
N ASP A 5 -44.72 -44.94 -26.12
CA ASP A 5 -43.76 -44.34 -25.18
C ASP A 5 -42.75 -43.48 -25.96
N HIS A 6 -42.86 -42.17 -25.82
CA HIS A 6 -41.81 -41.24 -26.24
C HIS A 6 -40.74 -41.14 -25.16
N HIS A 7 -39.70 -41.92 -25.33
CA HIS A 7 -38.44 -41.75 -24.56
C HIS A 7 -37.69 -40.53 -25.10
N VAL A 8 -37.89 -39.39 -24.49
CA VAL A 8 -37.07 -38.19 -24.79
C VAL A 8 -35.73 -38.38 -24.11
N ALA A 9 -34.73 -38.73 -24.90
CA ALA A 9 -33.32 -38.69 -24.48
C ALA A 9 -32.99 -37.25 -24.09
N GLY A 10 -32.83 -36.96 -22.80
CA GLY A 10 -32.32 -35.70 -22.28
C GLY A 10 -30.90 -35.49 -22.73
N THR A 11 -30.74 -34.58 -23.66
CA THR A 11 -29.46 -34.20 -24.26
C THR A 11 -28.58 -33.52 -23.23
N GLY A 12 -27.27 -33.88 -23.22
CA GLY A 12 -26.24 -33.33 -22.32
C GLY A 12 -25.97 -31.84 -22.44
N VAL A 13 -26.69 -31.13 -23.32
CA VAL A 13 -26.62 -29.68 -23.54
C VAL A 13 -27.10 -28.86 -22.33
N ASP A 14 -28.05 -29.40 -21.53
CA ASP A 14 -28.60 -28.66 -20.37
C ASP A 14 -27.61 -28.56 -19.17
N ARG A 15 -26.64 -29.48 -19.07
CA ARG A 15 -25.64 -29.46 -18.00
C ARG A 15 -24.51 -28.46 -18.25
N ASP A 16 -24.15 -28.29 -19.51
CA ASP A 16 -23.04 -27.35 -19.89
C ASP A 16 -23.52 -25.91 -19.76
N VAL A 17 -24.78 -25.60 -20.11
CA VAL A 17 -25.36 -24.26 -19.96
C VAL A 17 -25.49 -23.86 -18.49
N HIS A 18 -25.86 -24.77 -17.60
CA HIS A 18 -25.93 -24.49 -16.16
C HIS A 18 -24.54 -24.34 -15.53
N GLY A 19 -23.53 -25.05 -16.03
CA GLY A 19 -22.13 -24.90 -15.59
C GLY A 19 -21.54 -23.53 -15.97
N ASP A 20 -21.78 -23.09 -17.19
CA ASP A 20 -21.29 -21.82 -17.70
C ASP A 20 -21.96 -20.61 -17.02
N VAL A 21 -23.25 -20.70 -16.71
CA VAL A 21 -23.99 -19.66 -15.97
C VAL A 21 -23.53 -19.58 -14.52
N ALA A 22 -23.25 -20.71 -13.87
CA ALA A 22 -22.72 -20.72 -12.51
C ALA A 22 -21.28 -20.16 -12.46
N ALA A 23 -20.41 -20.52 -13.41
CA ALA A 23 -19.07 -20.00 -13.52
C ALA A 23 -19.05 -18.48 -13.83
N GLY A 24 -19.99 -18.00 -14.65
CA GLY A 24 -20.18 -16.58 -14.92
C GLY A 24 -20.63 -15.81 -13.67
N ALA A 25 -21.59 -16.34 -12.92
CA ALA A 25 -22.07 -15.73 -11.68
C ALA A 25 -20.97 -15.66 -10.59
N ASP A 26 -20.13 -16.70 -10.51
CA ASP A 26 -18.98 -16.71 -9.59
C ASP A 26 -17.89 -15.71 -10.01
N ALA A 27 -17.68 -15.52 -11.30
CA ALA A 27 -16.74 -14.53 -11.83
C ALA A 27 -17.24 -13.09 -11.60
N GLU A 28 -18.53 -12.83 -11.86
CA GLU A 28 -19.16 -11.54 -11.55
C GLU A 28 -19.14 -11.23 -10.05
N GLY A 29 -19.47 -12.20 -9.21
CA GLY A 29 -19.39 -12.04 -7.75
C GLY A 29 -17.97 -11.74 -7.24
N ARG A 30 -16.93 -12.30 -7.89
CA ARG A 30 -15.53 -11.98 -7.58
C ARG A 30 -15.15 -10.57 -8.04
N LEU A 31 -15.60 -10.17 -9.22
CA LEU A 31 -15.36 -8.82 -9.75
C LEU A 31 -16.04 -7.77 -8.88
N ASP A 32 -17.28 -8.02 -8.46
CA ASP A 32 -18.02 -7.14 -7.55
C ASP A 32 -17.35 -7.05 -6.18
N ALA A 33 -16.85 -8.15 -5.63
CA ALA A 33 -16.10 -8.16 -4.37
C ALA A 33 -14.77 -7.39 -4.47
N VAL A 34 -14.08 -7.50 -5.61
CA VAL A 34 -12.85 -6.74 -5.90
C VAL A 34 -13.19 -5.26 -6.08
N ALA A 35 -14.22 -4.92 -6.85
CA ALA A 35 -14.67 -3.54 -7.04
C ALA A 35 -15.09 -2.89 -5.72
N ASP A 36 -15.82 -3.62 -4.86
CA ASP A 36 -16.22 -3.16 -3.52
C ASP A 36 -15.00 -2.99 -2.59
N GLY A 37 -13.97 -3.84 -2.74
CA GLY A 37 -12.69 -3.70 -2.05
C GLY A 37 -11.90 -2.45 -2.49
N ILE A 38 -11.87 -2.16 -3.78
CA ILE A 38 -11.14 -1.03 -4.37
C ILE A 38 -11.82 0.32 -4.02
N THR A 39 -13.14 0.37 -4.05
CA THR A 39 -13.92 1.60 -3.83
C THR A 39 -14.34 1.82 -2.38
N THR A 40 -13.93 0.93 -1.46
CA THR A 40 -14.38 0.98 -0.08
C THR A 40 -13.94 2.26 0.63
N THR A 41 -14.90 2.94 1.22
CA THR A 41 -14.70 4.09 2.11
C THR A 41 -14.73 3.69 3.60
N ASP A 42 -14.83 2.40 3.90
CA ASP A 42 -14.82 1.88 5.27
C ASP A 42 -13.41 2.00 5.88
N PRO A 43 -13.23 2.79 6.95
CA PRO A 43 -11.93 3.01 7.57
C PRO A 43 -11.29 1.73 8.09
N LYS A 44 -12.11 0.76 8.53
CA LYS A 44 -11.62 -0.53 9.04
C LYS A 44 -11.04 -1.39 7.93
N LYS A 45 -11.68 -1.41 6.75
CA LYS A 45 -11.19 -2.13 5.59
C LYS A 45 -9.88 -1.50 5.11
N ASN A 46 -9.85 -0.16 4.98
CA ASN A 46 -8.67 0.57 4.54
C ASN A 46 -7.48 0.37 5.51
N GLY A 47 -7.70 0.49 6.82
CA GLY A 47 -6.66 0.21 7.82
C GLY A 47 -6.13 -1.23 7.74
N ARG A 48 -7.01 -2.24 7.55
CA ARG A 48 -6.59 -3.64 7.36
C ARG A 48 -5.76 -3.85 6.10
N MET A 49 -6.08 -3.15 5.00
CA MET A 49 -5.33 -3.22 3.74
C MET A 49 -3.90 -2.69 3.94
N TYR A 50 -3.73 -1.54 4.60
CA TYR A 50 -2.40 -1.04 4.98
C TYR A 50 -1.63 -2.05 5.83
N ILE A 51 -2.24 -2.60 6.88
CA ILE A 51 -1.61 -3.58 7.76
C ILE A 51 -1.22 -4.84 6.98
N GLY A 52 -2.15 -5.39 6.19
CA GLY A 52 -1.91 -6.63 5.42
C GLY A 52 -0.76 -6.50 4.44
N VAL A 53 -0.76 -5.44 3.62
CA VAL A 53 0.32 -5.19 2.65
C VAL A 53 1.65 -4.92 3.37
N SER A 54 1.65 -4.12 4.44
CA SER A 54 2.87 -3.85 5.21
C SER A 54 3.46 -5.12 5.83
N LEU A 55 2.63 -6.06 6.31
CA LEU A 55 3.11 -7.34 6.84
C LEU A 55 3.70 -8.25 5.74
N VAL A 56 3.11 -8.24 4.55
CA VAL A 56 3.67 -8.97 3.39
C VAL A 56 5.04 -8.38 3.02
N LEU A 57 5.14 -7.06 2.93
CA LEU A 57 6.41 -6.38 2.66
C LEU A 57 7.43 -6.61 3.79
N GLN A 58 6.98 -6.71 5.04
CA GLN A 58 7.85 -7.04 6.18
C GLN A 58 8.50 -8.42 6.01
N LEU A 59 7.77 -9.43 5.53
CA LEU A 59 8.35 -10.74 5.23
C LEU A 59 9.42 -10.64 4.13
N ALA A 60 9.16 -9.89 3.06
CA ALA A 60 10.14 -9.68 1.99
C ALA A 60 11.39 -8.96 2.51
N VAL A 61 11.22 -7.90 3.30
CA VAL A 61 12.32 -7.17 3.93
C VAL A 61 13.11 -8.05 4.91
N ALA A 62 12.43 -8.93 5.66
CA ALA A 62 13.10 -9.86 6.56
C ALA A 62 14.02 -10.83 5.80
N VAL A 63 13.58 -11.35 4.64
CA VAL A 63 14.42 -12.20 3.79
C VAL A 63 15.66 -11.43 3.30
N ILE A 64 15.46 -10.20 2.80
CA ILE A 64 16.58 -9.35 2.35
C ILE A 64 17.54 -9.06 3.52
N GLY A 65 17.00 -8.79 4.72
CA GLY A 65 17.79 -8.56 5.92
C GLY A 65 18.64 -9.77 6.32
N VAL A 66 18.11 -10.99 6.20
CA VAL A 66 18.85 -12.23 6.43
C VAL A 66 19.97 -12.38 5.41
N LEU A 67 19.69 -12.17 4.11
CA LEU A 67 20.72 -12.24 3.06
C LEU A 67 21.87 -11.25 3.30
N LEU A 68 21.53 -9.99 3.61
CA LEU A 68 22.54 -8.98 3.97
C LEU A 68 23.29 -9.33 5.26
N GLY A 69 22.66 -10.02 6.20
CA GLY A 69 23.27 -10.47 7.44
C GLY A 69 24.28 -11.60 7.21
N VAL A 70 23.94 -12.58 6.38
CA VAL A 70 24.82 -13.72 6.04
C VAL A 70 26.05 -13.23 5.28
N GLU A 71 25.89 -12.33 4.31
CA GLU A 71 26.97 -11.72 3.55
C GLU A 71 28.05 -11.06 4.46
N ARG A 72 27.62 -10.49 5.59
CA ARG A 72 28.54 -9.85 6.54
C ARG A 72 29.28 -10.82 7.45
N ILE A 73 28.84 -12.07 7.53
CA ILE A 73 29.47 -13.09 8.41
C ILE A 73 30.59 -13.81 7.66
N ASP A 74 30.40 -14.11 6.37
CA ASP A 74 31.35 -14.84 5.56
C ASP A 74 32.09 -13.86 4.62
N ALA A 75 33.33 -13.50 5.00
CA ALA A 75 34.17 -12.61 4.22
C ALA A 75 34.97 -13.35 3.12
N THR A 76 34.80 -14.67 3.00
CA THR A 76 35.59 -15.51 2.08
C THR A 76 34.85 -15.89 0.82
N ASP A 77 33.49 -15.99 0.88
CA ASP A 77 32.64 -16.30 -0.26
C ASP A 77 31.62 -15.18 -0.49
N ASP A 78 31.80 -14.40 -1.55
CA ASP A 78 30.83 -13.37 -1.98
C ASP A 78 29.57 -14.05 -2.53
N LEU A 79 28.51 -14.14 -1.72
CA LEU A 79 27.19 -14.63 -2.15
C LEU A 79 26.47 -13.61 -3.05
N ILE A 80 26.75 -12.32 -2.85
CA ILE A 80 26.15 -11.21 -3.57
C ILE A 80 27.24 -10.42 -4.26
N ASP A 81 27.08 -10.18 -5.57
CA ASP A 81 27.98 -9.32 -6.32
C ASP A 81 28.15 -7.96 -5.64
N ALA A 82 29.42 -7.52 -5.46
CA ALA A 82 29.75 -6.26 -4.79
C ALA A 82 29.03 -5.03 -5.39
N GLY A 83 28.68 -5.08 -6.69
CA GLY A 83 27.88 -4.06 -7.36
C GLY A 83 26.39 -4.05 -6.96
N ALA A 84 25.84 -5.17 -6.53
CA ALA A 84 24.43 -5.29 -6.14
C ALA A 84 24.16 -4.95 -4.66
N LEU A 85 25.18 -5.03 -3.80
CA LEU A 85 25.07 -4.76 -2.35
C LEU A 85 24.49 -3.37 -2.02
N PRO A 86 24.95 -2.25 -2.61
CA PRO A 86 24.40 -0.92 -2.32
C PRO A 86 22.92 -0.80 -2.69
N GLN A 87 22.52 -1.42 -3.80
CA GLN A 87 21.12 -1.42 -4.26
C GLN A 87 20.23 -2.23 -3.31
N LEU A 88 20.68 -3.43 -2.91
CA LEU A 88 19.94 -4.29 -1.99
C LEU A 88 19.79 -3.61 -0.61
N PHE A 89 20.82 -2.92 -0.15
CA PHE A 89 20.79 -2.15 1.09
C PHE A 89 19.83 -0.95 0.99
N SER A 90 19.82 -0.25 -0.14
CA SER A 90 18.90 0.84 -0.41
C SER A 90 17.45 0.36 -0.46
N LEU A 91 17.21 -0.76 -1.15
CA LEU A 91 15.90 -1.43 -1.21
C LEU A 91 15.43 -1.80 0.20
N TYR A 92 16.28 -2.46 0.99
CA TYR A 92 15.97 -2.82 2.37
C TYR A 92 15.53 -1.61 3.19
N ARG A 93 16.30 -0.54 3.20
CA ARG A 93 16.00 0.67 3.99
C ARG A 93 14.73 1.38 3.54
N LEU A 94 14.52 1.53 2.24
CA LEU A 94 13.35 2.21 1.68
C LEU A 94 12.07 1.42 1.94
N VAL A 95 12.09 0.12 1.65
CA VAL A 95 10.90 -0.71 1.86
C VAL A 95 10.61 -0.87 3.35
N LEU A 96 11.62 -1.03 4.20
CA LEU A 96 11.42 -1.07 5.65
C LEU A 96 10.75 0.21 6.16
N THR A 97 11.19 1.38 5.71
CA THR A 97 10.66 2.66 6.19
C THR A 97 9.30 2.97 5.58
N PHE A 98 9.21 3.04 4.24
CA PHE A 98 8.03 3.53 3.52
C PHE A 98 7.06 2.43 3.10
N GLY A 99 7.49 1.18 3.08
CA GLY A 99 6.64 0.02 2.82
C GLY A 99 6.10 -0.64 4.08
N VAL A 100 6.83 -0.56 5.20
CA VAL A 100 6.47 -1.25 6.44
C VAL A 100 6.15 -0.29 7.58
N VAL A 101 7.15 0.39 8.13
CA VAL A 101 7.00 1.11 9.41
C VAL A 101 5.96 2.21 9.34
N VAL A 102 6.05 3.09 8.34
CA VAL A 102 5.11 4.21 8.18
C VAL A 102 3.70 3.73 7.83
N PRO A 103 3.48 2.89 6.81
CA PRO A 103 2.10 2.49 6.49
C PRO A 103 1.49 1.53 7.51
N LEU A 104 2.27 0.71 8.22
CA LEU A 104 1.76 -0.12 9.31
C LEU A 104 1.22 0.76 10.46
N GLY A 105 1.97 1.78 10.87
CA GLY A 105 1.52 2.73 11.88
C GLY A 105 0.25 3.48 11.45
N LEU A 106 0.18 3.95 10.20
CA LEU A 106 -1.02 4.56 9.62
C LEU A 106 -2.19 3.58 9.56
N GLY A 107 -1.96 2.34 9.15
CA GLY A 107 -2.99 1.31 9.05
C GLY A 107 -3.64 1.02 10.40
N VAL A 108 -2.82 0.84 11.45
CA VAL A 108 -3.31 0.65 12.82
C VAL A 108 -4.08 1.89 13.29
N ALA A 109 -3.57 3.09 13.05
CA ALA A 109 -4.25 4.32 13.44
C ALA A 109 -5.59 4.49 12.71
N LEU A 110 -5.65 4.27 11.40
CA LEU A 110 -6.88 4.34 10.60
C LEU A 110 -7.93 3.31 11.03
N ALA A 111 -7.51 2.12 11.48
CA ALA A 111 -8.42 1.09 11.96
C ALA A 111 -8.96 1.37 13.37
N VAL A 112 -8.12 1.85 14.30
CA VAL A 112 -8.43 1.95 15.73
C VAL A 112 -9.02 3.31 16.12
N VAL A 113 -8.50 4.41 15.55
CA VAL A 113 -8.90 5.78 15.94
C VAL A 113 -10.40 6.03 15.76
N PRO A 114 -11.07 5.69 14.64
CA PRO A 114 -12.51 5.90 14.51
C PRO A 114 -13.33 5.15 15.56
N LEU A 115 -12.87 3.95 15.96
CA LEU A 115 -13.52 3.17 17.03
C LEU A 115 -13.42 3.85 18.38
N GLN A 116 -12.26 4.41 18.71
CA GLN A 116 -12.04 5.11 19.98
C GLN A 116 -12.77 6.46 20.07
N LEU A 117 -12.92 7.13 18.93
CA LEU A 117 -13.62 8.42 18.87
C LEU A 117 -15.14 8.26 18.76
N GLY A 118 -15.66 7.04 18.59
CA GLY A 118 -17.09 6.78 18.33
C GLY A 118 -17.54 7.33 16.96
N ALA A 119 -16.61 7.55 16.04
CA ALA A 119 -16.89 8.05 14.71
C ALA A 119 -17.33 6.91 13.79
N ARG A 120 -18.38 7.15 12.97
CA ARG A 120 -18.86 6.17 11.98
C ARG A 120 -17.97 6.09 10.73
N ALA A 121 -17.30 7.19 10.39
CA ALA A 121 -16.43 7.31 9.21
C ALA A 121 -15.27 8.27 9.50
N LEU A 122 -14.23 8.21 8.65
CA LEU A 122 -13.16 9.22 8.61
C LEU A 122 -13.68 10.52 7.97
N ALA A 123 -13.08 11.66 8.34
CA ALA A 123 -13.44 12.97 7.79
C ALA A 123 -13.32 13.01 6.26
N PHE A 124 -12.27 12.38 5.69
CA PHE A 124 -12.00 12.28 4.26
C PHE A 124 -11.74 10.83 3.85
N ALA A 125 -12.75 9.95 4.01
CA ALA A 125 -12.59 8.51 3.76
C ALA A 125 -12.13 8.18 2.33
N ARG A 126 -12.62 8.91 1.32
CA ARG A 126 -12.20 8.75 -0.08
C ARG A 126 -10.73 9.12 -0.30
N MET A 127 -10.26 10.19 0.36
CA MET A 127 -8.87 10.62 0.28
C MET A 127 -7.93 9.58 0.93
N ALA A 128 -8.34 8.98 2.05
CA ALA A 128 -7.58 7.91 2.68
C ALA A 128 -7.51 6.64 1.81
N ALA A 129 -8.61 6.28 1.12
CA ALA A 129 -8.63 5.15 0.20
C ALA A 129 -7.77 5.42 -1.06
N ALA A 130 -7.89 6.60 -1.67
CA ALA A 130 -7.02 7.01 -2.77
C ALA A 130 -5.54 7.04 -2.36
N GLY A 131 -5.26 7.49 -1.13
CA GLY A 131 -3.92 7.47 -0.53
C GLY A 131 -3.34 6.07 -0.43
N PHE A 132 -4.14 5.07 -0.05
CA PHE A 132 -3.71 3.68 -0.03
C PHE A 132 -3.28 3.18 -1.41
N TRP A 133 -4.09 3.40 -2.43
CA TRP A 133 -3.78 2.93 -3.79
C TRP A 133 -2.58 3.66 -4.40
N ALA A 134 -2.47 4.97 -4.17
CA ALA A 134 -1.31 5.77 -4.60
C ALA A 134 -0.02 5.27 -3.92
N TRP A 135 -0.08 4.99 -2.61
CA TRP A 135 1.04 4.41 -1.88
C TRP A 135 1.40 3.02 -2.39
N LEU A 136 0.41 2.13 -2.58
CA LEU A 136 0.64 0.75 -3.03
C LEU A 136 1.28 0.70 -4.42
N LEU A 137 0.75 1.47 -5.37
CA LEU A 137 1.33 1.60 -6.70
C LEU A 137 2.72 2.22 -6.64
N GLY A 138 2.89 3.29 -5.88
CA GLY A 138 4.16 3.98 -5.73
C GLY A 138 5.24 3.08 -5.14
N ILE A 139 4.98 2.37 -4.03
CA ILE A 139 5.97 1.48 -3.42
C ILE A 139 6.28 0.27 -4.30
N GLY A 140 5.27 -0.29 -4.99
CA GLY A 140 5.47 -1.40 -5.92
C GLY A 140 6.37 -1.02 -7.09
N LEU A 141 6.13 0.12 -7.73
CA LEU A 141 6.96 0.64 -8.80
C LEU A 141 8.37 1.03 -8.31
N THR A 142 8.48 1.56 -7.09
CA THR A 142 9.79 1.88 -6.46
C THR A 142 10.62 0.61 -6.27
N ILE A 143 10.03 -0.47 -5.78
CA ILE A 143 10.70 -1.78 -5.67
C ILE A 143 11.14 -2.26 -7.05
N GLY A 144 10.25 -2.22 -8.03
CA GLY A 144 10.53 -2.63 -9.41
C GLY A 144 11.67 -1.82 -10.04
N SER A 145 11.71 -0.51 -9.86
CA SER A 145 12.76 0.35 -10.39
C SER A 145 14.14 0.04 -9.78
N ILE A 146 14.21 -0.19 -8.46
CA ILE A 146 15.48 -0.53 -7.78
C ILE A 146 15.97 -1.90 -8.25
N VAL A 147 15.09 -2.89 -8.38
CA VAL A 147 15.45 -4.23 -8.90
C VAL A 147 15.93 -4.15 -10.36
N ALA A 148 15.39 -3.21 -11.15
CA ALA A 148 15.79 -2.95 -12.54
C ALA A 148 17.01 -2.01 -12.66
N ASN A 149 17.86 -1.94 -11.63
CA ASN A 149 19.07 -1.11 -11.60
C ASN A 149 18.79 0.41 -11.64
N GLY A 150 17.67 0.86 -11.07
CA GLY A 150 17.37 2.27 -10.85
C GLY A 150 17.18 2.51 -9.37
N GLY A 151 18.00 3.29 -8.74
CA GLY A 151 17.92 3.53 -7.31
C GLY A 151 18.59 4.83 -6.90
N PRO A 152 18.65 5.13 -5.58
CA PRO A 152 19.28 6.35 -5.09
C PRO A 152 20.78 6.48 -5.43
N GLY A 153 21.42 5.38 -5.81
CA GLY A 153 22.84 5.34 -6.18
C GLY A 153 23.11 5.53 -7.67
N GLY A 154 22.08 5.79 -8.47
CA GLY A 154 22.20 5.84 -9.93
C GLY A 154 22.00 4.47 -10.59
N GLY A 155 22.35 4.35 -11.86
CA GLY A 155 22.18 3.15 -12.68
C GLY A 155 21.58 3.50 -14.04
N ASN A 156 20.54 2.76 -14.45
CA ASN A 156 19.82 3.06 -15.69
C ASN A 156 18.99 4.35 -15.52
N GLU A 157 19.19 5.34 -16.39
CA GLU A 157 18.56 6.67 -16.32
C GLU A 157 17.02 6.59 -16.26
N ASP A 158 16.41 5.76 -17.12
CA ASP A 158 14.95 5.58 -17.15
C ASP A 158 14.42 4.98 -15.83
N MET A 159 15.18 4.05 -15.24
CA MET A 159 14.79 3.41 -13.98
C MET A 159 14.98 4.34 -12.78
N VAL A 160 15.98 5.21 -12.80
CA VAL A 160 16.16 6.27 -11.78
C VAL A 160 15.00 7.27 -11.86
N GLN A 161 14.59 7.64 -13.06
CA GLN A 161 13.43 8.51 -13.27
C GLN A 161 12.15 7.87 -12.75
N LEU A 162 11.93 6.58 -13.06
CA LEU A 162 10.80 5.81 -12.53
C LEU A 162 10.85 5.74 -11.00
N PHE A 163 12.02 5.51 -10.41
CA PHE A 163 12.21 5.53 -8.96
C PHE A 163 11.76 6.84 -8.33
N LEU A 164 12.19 7.98 -8.86
CA LEU A 164 11.85 9.29 -8.30
C LEU A 164 10.35 9.58 -8.37
N VAL A 165 9.71 9.29 -9.52
CA VAL A 165 8.28 9.51 -9.71
C VAL A 165 7.45 8.55 -8.85
N SER A 166 7.80 7.29 -8.82
CA SER A 166 7.07 6.28 -8.04
C SER A 166 7.19 6.52 -6.54
N MET A 167 8.37 6.90 -6.06
CA MET A 167 8.56 7.25 -4.66
C MET A 167 7.79 8.52 -4.27
N ALA A 168 7.77 9.53 -5.16
CA ALA A 168 6.94 10.73 -4.97
C ALA A 168 5.45 10.38 -4.87
N LEU A 169 4.96 9.46 -5.71
CA LEU A 169 3.58 8.96 -5.66
C LEU A 169 3.28 8.23 -4.35
N ALA A 170 4.20 7.39 -3.88
CA ALA A 170 4.06 6.70 -2.58
C ALA A 170 3.97 7.69 -1.42
N VAL A 171 4.84 8.70 -1.40
CA VAL A 171 4.85 9.75 -0.37
C VAL A 171 3.56 10.56 -0.39
N LEU A 172 3.05 10.95 -1.56
CA LEU A 172 1.76 11.64 -1.69
C LEU A 172 0.60 10.79 -1.14
N GLY A 173 0.60 9.48 -1.42
CA GLY A 173 -0.38 8.55 -0.87
C GLY A 173 -0.38 8.53 0.66
N LEU A 174 0.80 8.47 1.27
CA LEU A 174 0.95 8.52 2.73
C LEU A 174 0.53 9.86 3.34
N VAL A 175 0.83 10.98 2.67
CA VAL A 175 0.38 12.32 3.10
C VAL A 175 -1.14 12.41 3.10
N ALA A 176 -1.80 11.91 2.05
CA ALA A 176 -3.25 11.92 1.94
C ALA A 176 -3.91 11.09 3.07
N ALA A 177 -3.38 9.91 3.36
CA ALA A 177 -3.86 9.05 4.45
C ALA A 177 -3.62 9.69 5.83
N ALA A 178 -2.41 10.23 6.07
CA ALA A 178 -2.07 10.93 7.31
C ALA A 178 -2.93 12.18 7.53
N GLY A 179 -3.16 12.98 6.49
CA GLY A 179 -4.03 14.14 6.53
C GLY A 179 -5.48 13.79 6.88
N SER A 180 -6.02 12.72 6.28
CA SER A 180 -7.35 12.19 6.63
C SER A 180 -7.43 11.76 8.09
N LEU A 181 -6.39 11.09 8.62
CA LEU A 181 -6.31 10.69 10.03
C LEU A 181 -6.31 11.90 10.96
N VAL A 182 -5.44 12.89 10.71
CA VAL A 182 -5.31 14.11 11.53
C VAL A 182 -6.62 14.86 11.59
N VAL A 183 -7.24 15.13 10.45
CA VAL A 183 -8.52 15.84 10.39
C VAL A 183 -9.62 15.04 11.12
N SER A 184 -9.61 13.71 10.98
CA SER A 184 -10.59 12.86 11.68
C SER A 184 -10.47 12.99 13.19
N VAL A 185 -9.27 12.96 13.77
CA VAL A 185 -9.08 13.14 15.21
C VAL A 185 -9.54 14.54 15.68
N LEU A 186 -9.36 15.55 14.84
CA LEU A 186 -9.71 16.92 15.19
C LEU A 186 -11.21 17.24 15.04
N THR A 187 -11.92 16.59 14.10
CA THR A 187 -13.28 16.99 13.71
C THR A 187 -14.38 15.95 13.98
N THR A 188 -14.08 14.64 13.96
CA THR A 188 -15.10 13.58 13.99
C THR A 188 -15.30 12.94 15.37
N ARG A 189 -15.17 13.71 16.43
CA ARG A 189 -15.40 13.23 17.81
C ARG A 189 -16.88 13.08 18.13
N ALA A 190 -17.21 12.07 18.96
CA ALA A 190 -18.57 11.89 19.46
C ALA A 190 -19.07 13.12 20.23
N PRO A 191 -20.37 13.45 20.19
CA PRO A 191 -20.96 14.55 20.94
C PRO A 191 -20.61 14.46 22.44
N GLY A 192 -20.09 15.54 23.01
CA GLY A 192 -19.66 15.60 24.43
C GLY A 192 -18.23 15.12 24.70
N MET A 193 -17.49 14.64 23.70
CA MET A 193 -16.08 14.28 23.85
C MET A 193 -15.18 15.50 23.60
N ASN A 194 -14.65 16.06 24.69
CA ASN A 194 -13.64 17.12 24.62
C ASN A 194 -12.24 16.53 24.39
N MET A 195 -11.28 17.33 23.86
CA MET A 195 -9.88 16.92 23.62
C MET A 195 -9.22 16.28 24.86
N ARG A 196 -9.59 16.70 26.07
CA ARG A 196 -9.05 16.16 27.34
C ARG A 196 -9.53 14.72 27.64
N ARG A 197 -10.62 14.27 27.00
CA ARG A 197 -11.22 12.95 27.20
C ARG A 197 -10.90 11.97 26.07
N VAL A 198 -10.11 12.40 25.09
CA VAL A 198 -9.65 11.54 23.97
C VAL A 198 -8.70 10.49 24.52
N PRO A 199 -8.86 9.20 24.17
CA PRO A 199 -7.96 8.13 24.56
C PRO A 199 -6.50 8.40 24.16
N LEU A 200 -5.54 7.94 24.98
CA LEU A 200 -4.11 8.17 24.78
C LEU A 200 -3.62 7.72 23.40
N PHE A 201 -4.13 6.59 22.90
CA PHE A 201 -3.78 6.09 21.57
C PHE A 201 -4.19 7.07 20.45
N SER A 202 -5.39 7.65 20.53
CA SER A 202 -5.84 8.65 19.53
C SER A 202 -5.00 9.93 19.59
N TRP A 203 -4.48 10.30 20.77
CA TRP A 203 -3.51 11.39 20.92
C TRP A 203 -2.17 11.06 20.26
N SER A 204 -1.62 9.87 20.51
CA SER A 204 -0.37 9.44 19.87
C SER A 204 -0.53 9.32 18.36
N ALA A 205 -1.67 8.83 17.88
CA ALA A 205 -2.00 8.77 16.46
C ALA A 205 -2.11 10.18 15.83
N LEU A 206 -2.64 11.17 16.55
CA LEU A 206 -2.68 12.57 16.12
C LEU A 206 -1.25 13.14 15.97
N VAL A 207 -0.40 12.96 16.99
CA VAL A 207 1.00 13.44 16.95
C VAL A 207 1.78 12.74 15.82
N TYR A 208 1.61 11.43 15.67
CA TYR A 208 2.19 10.67 14.58
C TYR A 208 1.74 11.19 13.21
N GLY A 209 0.44 11.35 13.00
CA GLY A 209 -0.13 11.87 11.75
C GLY A 209 0.34 13.29 11.44
N LEU A 210 0.40 14.19 12.43
CA LEU A 210 0.97 15.53 12.27
C LEU A 210 2.44 15.50 11.87
N GLY A 211 3.25 14.64 12.50
CA GLY A 211 4.64 14.44 12.13
C GLY A 211 4.79 14.04 10.66
N LEU A 212 3.95 13.10 10.19
CA LEU A 212 3.95 12.68 8.79
C LEU A 212 3.51 13.79 7.84
N VAL A 213 2.45 14.53 8.16
CA VAL A 213 1.95 15.66 7.33
C VAL A 213 2.97 16.79 7.24
N LEU A 214 3.85 16.95 8.21
CA LEU A 214 4.92 17.96 8.18
C LEU A 214 6.18 17.43 7.47
N ALA A 215 6.58 16.19 7.73
CA ALA A 215 7.84 15.64 7.22
C ALA A 215 7.75 15.15 5.77
N LEU A 216 6.66 14.46 5.39
CA LEU A 216 6.55 13.86 4.07
C LEU A 216 6.46 14.89 2.92
N PRO A 217 5.80 16.05 3.04
CA PRO A 217 5.83 17.06 2.00
C PRO A 217 7.23 17.63 1.74
N VAL A 218 8.08 17.71 2.77
CA VAL A 218 9.48 18.12 2.59
C VAL A 218 10.23 17.09 1.76
N LEU A 219 10.05 15.79 2.08
CA LEU A 219 10.62 14.71 1.28
C LEU A 219 10.10 14.73 -0.16
N PHE A 220 8.81 14.97 -0.36
CA PHE A 220 8.23 15.12 -1.69
C PHE A 220 8.90 16.26 -2.46
N GLY A 221 9.11 17.41 -1.83
CA GLY A 221 9.83 18.55 -2.44
C GLY A 221 11.25 18.16 -2.85
N VAL A 222 11.98 17.41 -2.02
CA VAL A 222 13.32 16.91 -2.36
C VAL A 222 13.28 15.96 -3.57
N LEU A 223 12.30 15.05 -3.63
CA LEU A 223 12.16 14.14 -4.77
C LEU A 223 11.86 14.89 -6.08
N VAL A 224 11.02 15.93 -6.02
CA VAL A 224 10.75 16.80 -7.17
C VAL A 224 12.02 17.55 -7.62
N LEU A 225 12.82 18.09 -6.69
CA LEU A 225 14.08 18.75 -7.03
C LEU A 225 15.08 17.79 -7.67
N LEU A 226 15.20 16.56 -7.13
CA LEU A 226 16.06 15.53 -7.71
C LEU A 226 15.59 15.12 -9.11
N TYR A 227 14.27 15.03 -9.32
CA TYR A 227 13.69 14.73 -10.64
C TYR A 227 14.02 15.85 -11.65
N LEU A 228 13.92 17.11 -11.25
CA LEU A 228 14.26 18.25 -12.10
C LEU A 228 15.75 18.29 -12.40
N ASP A 229 16.60 18.02 -11.42
CA ASP A 229 18.06 17.97 -11.58
C ASP A 229 18.45 16.84 -12.55
N HIS A 230 17.89 15.65 -12.37
CA HIS A 230 18.12 14.51 -13.25
C HIS A 230 17.71 14.78 -14.71
N ASN A 231 16.57 15.42 -14.96
CA ASN A 231 16.05 15.63 -16.33
C ASN A 231 16.62 16.89 -17.01
N TYR A 232 16.98 17.93 -16.26
CA TYR A 232 17.41 19.20 -16.83
C TYR A 232 18.89 19.51 -16.62
N GLY A 233 19.65 18.58 -16.02
CA GLY A 233 21.11 18.69 -15.85
C GLY A 233 21.57 19.93 -15.08
N ARG A 234 20.73 20.48 -14.20
CA ARG A 234 21.10 21.59 -13.34
C ARG A 234 21.90 21.06 -12.18
N THR A 235 23.20 21.08 -12.33
CA THR A 235 24.14 20.98 -11.19
C THR A 235 24.01 22.25 -10.37
N THR A 236 23.31 22.17 -9.25
CA THR A 236 23.30 23.24 -8.24
C THR A 236 24.38 22.97 -7.23
#